data_3aa4a825a1cedcadc0f0f1f98fb0a4b2
#
_entry.id   3aa4a825a1cedcadc0f0f1f98fb0a4b2
#
_cell.length_a   1.000
_cell.length_b   1.000
_cell.length_c   1.000
_cell.angle_alpha   90.00
_cell.angle_beta   90.00
_cell.angle_gamma   90.00
#
_symmetry.space_group_name_H-M   'P 1'
#
loop_
_entity.id
_entity.type
_entity.pdbx_description
1 polymer ?
#
loop_
_entity_poly.entity_id
_entity_poly.type
_entity_poly.pdbx_seq_one_letter_code
_entity_poly.pdbx_strand_id
1 'polypeptide(L)'
;MQFHRSAFLAFFAAVLFLALASATAQGKGILEILRDKGVISEDEYRQAIEEAQGKDKKVVEEAKAQAKKESKMPSWLERTSVFGDIRFRYEGFHNSDIAANNPDRNRFRVRARLGLGVDVSEELQGRLRLVTGDAGDPISTNQTLTDLFTRKPINLDWVYITVTPGKSFGLDQFFESGKGPLSVTGGKFPVPFFQPPGSELIFDDDLSPEGLSQTLTLWDRSTGFVRNVKLTGAEWNIKEFSNNSATNLFDHSDAWMFGGQAQVQFAPTADSILTLAIADYGFTRLDVVARERNSNGSLLITNNIRRFNGTVAGGSPVSPNSCASPFTAAGCIADFLGGFNILDVGAALDVPTPWKSWPVTLFFHLAHNTEAKTSDDTGIWTGLRIGRAANKGDVRFTYTWARTETDAVPSVFSYSDFGRNGGTNVMGHFLGLEYVLLPRLTLSLKEHLVNFIDRPVGFHNPTQSRLQLNAVLAF
;
A
#
# COMPACT_ATOMS: atom_id res chain seq x y z
N MET A 1 -12.32 -12.17 -26.30
CA MET A 1 -13.10 -12.96 -25.33
C MET A 1 -12.58 -14.37 -25.07
N GLN A 2 -12.08 -15.12 -26.06
CA GLN A 2 -11.53 -16.47 -25.83
C GLN A 2 -10.17 -16.51 -25.12
N PHE A 3 -9.28 -15.57 -25.33
CA PHE A 3 -7.92 -15.55 -24.76
C PHE A 3 -7.88 -15.39 -23.24
N HIS A 4 -8.83 -14.65 -22.66
CA HIS A 4 -8.90 -14.42 -21.19
C HIS A 4 -9.48 -15.59 -20.42
N ARG A 5 -10.46 -16.29 -21.01
CA ARG A 5 -10.98 -17.53 -20.39
C ARG A 5 -9.87 -18.59 -20.30
N SER A 6 -9.00 -18.65 -21.32
CA SER A 6 -7.88 -19.60 -21.34
C SER A 6 -6.79 -19.24 -20.33
N ALA A 7 -6.43 -17.96 -20.17
CA ALA A 7 -5.43 -17.52 -19.19
C ALA A 7 -5.95 -17.68 -17.74
N PHE A 8 -7.24 -17.38 -17.51
CA PHE A 8 -7.90 -17.57 -16.22
C PHE A 8 -7.98 -19.05 -15.83
N LEU A 9 -8.41 -19.89 -16.75
CA LEU A 9 -8.46 -21.34 -16.53
C LEU A 9 -7.06 -21.96 -16.36
N ALA A 10 -6.06 -21.49 -17.10
CA ALA A 10 -4.69 -21.97 -17.00
C ALA A 10 -4.05 -21.57 -15.65
N PHE A 11 -4.29 -20.33 -15.17
CA PHE A 11 -3.78 -19.89 -13.87
C PHE A 11 -4.46 -20.64 -12.73
N PHE A 12 -5.80 -20.79 -12.78
CA PHE A 12 -6.56 -21.52 -11.75
C PHE A 12 -6.24 -23.02 -11.78
N ALA A 13 -6.06 -23.59 -12.97
CA ALA A 13 -5.62 -24.99 -13.12
C ALA A 13 -4.18 -25.19 -12.61
N ALA A 14 -3.26 -24.24 -12.86
CA ALA A 14 -1.90 -24.28 -12.33
C ALA A 14 -1.89 -24.14 -10.80
N VAL A 15 -2.72 -23.26 -10.22
CA VAL A 15 -2.87 -23.12 -8.76
C VAL A 15 -3.48 -24.37 -8.14
N LEU A 16 -4.50 -24.95 -8.78
CA LEU A 16 -5.13 -26.19 -8.32
C LEU A 16 -4.18 -27.40 -8.48
N PHE A 17 -3.40 -27.45 -9.55
CA PHE A 17 -2.42 -28.53 -9.80
C PHE A 17 -1.23 -28.43 -8.82
N LEU A 18 -0.75 -27.23 -8.50
CA LEU A 18 0.28 -27.01 -7.48
C LEU A 18 -0.22 -27.30 -6.08
N ALA A 19 -1.48 -26.99 -5.78
CA ALA A 19 -2.11 -27.33 -4.49
C ALA A 19 -2.32 -28.86 -4.33
N LEU A 20 -2.65 -29.55 -5.41
CA LEU A 20 -2.79 -31.02 -5.42
C LEU A 20 -1.42 -31.72 -5.41
N ALA A 21 -0.41 -31.17 -6.09
CA ALA A 21 0.96 -31.73 -6.09
C ALA A 21 1.64 -31.59 -4.72
N SER A 22 1.34 -30.55 -3.95
CA SER A 22 1.90 -30.38 -2.59
C SER A 22 1.28 -31.32 -1.55
N ALA A 23 0.12 -31.93 -1.84
CA ALA A 23 -0.51 -32.93 -0.94
C ALA A 23 0.12 -34.34 -1.07
N THR A 24 0.94 -34.60 -2.11
CA THR A 24 1.47 -35.95 -2.37
C THR A 24 3.00 -36.09 -2.20
N ALA A 25 3.71 -35.02 -1.87
CA ALA A 25 5.17 -35.03 -1.71
C ALA A 25 5.65 -35.05 -0.25
N GLN A 26 5.01 -35.83 0.62
CA GLN A 26 5.64 -36.31 1.85
C GLN A 26 6.25 -37.67 1.56
N GLY A 27 7.47 -37.68 1.02
CA GLY A 27 8.28 -38.88 0.96
C GLY A 27 8.50 -39.38 2.40
N LYS A 28 8.09 -40.62 2.71
CA LYS A 28 8.36 -41.25 4.00
C LYS A 28 9.88 -41.21 4.27
N GLY A 29 10.28 -40.71 5.42
CA GLY A 29 11.67 -40.74 5.83
C GLY A 29 12.20 -42.17 5.94
N ILE A 30 13.50 -42.37 5.76
CA ILE A 30 14.13 -43.70 5.83
C ILE A 30 13.73 -44.43 7.12
N LEU A 31 13.65 -43.74 8.24
CA LEU A 31 13.25 -44.29 9.53
C LEU A 31 11.77 -44.77 9.55
N GLU A 32 10.89 -44.05 8.88
CA GLU A 32 9.49 -44.46 8.70
C GLU A 32 9.36 -45.73 7.86
N ILE A 33 10.16 -45.83 6.80
CA ILE A 33 10.20 -47.01 5.91
C ILE A 33 10.72 -48.26 6.67
N LEU A 34 11.72 -48.07 7.52
CA LEU A 34 12.29 -49.14 8.32
C LEU A 34 11.30 -49.65 9.41
N ARG A 35 10.57 -48.72 10.03
CA ARG A 35 9.50 -49.07 10.95
C ARG A 35 8.36 -49.81 10.26
N ASP A 36 7.87 -49.29 9.15
CA ASP A 36 6.75 -49.89 8.39
C ASP A 36 7.09 -51.26 7.82
N LYS A 37 8.37 -51.54 7.61
CA LYS A 37 8.88 -52.87 7.20
C LYS A 37 9.18 -53.79 8.40
N GLY A 38 8.95 -53.36 9.64
CA GLY A 38 9.22 -54.12 10.83
C GLY A 38 10.71 -54.38 11.12
N VAL A 39 11.61 -53.61 10.53
CA VAL A 39 13.06 -53.72 10.72
C VAL A 39 13.47 -53.07 12.05
N ILE A 40 12.74 -52.06 12.49
CA ILE A 40 12.87 -51.39 13.80
C ILE A 40 11.50 -51.34 14.47
N SER A 41 11.52 -51.44 15.82
CA SER A 41 10.32 -51.31 16.64
C SER A 41 9.85 -49.86 16.74
N GLU A 42 8.61 -49.64 17.17
CA GLU A 42 8.10 -48.29 17.41
C GLU A 42 8.89 -47.50 18.47
N ASP A 43 9.41 -48.20 19.46
CA ASP A 43 10.24 -47.59 20.50
C ASP A 43 11.63 -47.20 19.99
N GLU A 44 12.27 -48.06 19.18
CA GLU A 44 13.52 -47.72 18.50
C GLU A 44 13.36 -46.57 17.49
N TYR A 45 12.25 -46.49 16.81
CA TYR A 45 11.90 -45.37 15.91
C TYR A 45 11.80 -44.06 16.70
N ARG A 46 11.04 -44.03 17.81
CA ARG A 46 10.91 -42.85 18.66
C ARG A 46 12.24 -42.42 19.23
N GLN A 47 13.04 -43.37 19.72
CA GLN A 47 14.36 -43.09 20.28
C GLN A 47 15.31 -42.52 19.24
N ALA A 48 15.31 -43.04 18.01
CA ALA A 48 16.11 -42.51 16.90
C ALA A 48 15.69 -41.11 16.48
N ILE A 49 14.38 -40.78 16.45
CA ILE A 49 13.88 -39.44 16.18
C ILE A 49 14.24 -38.43 17.28
N GLU A 50 14.10 -38.82 18.55
CA GLU A 50 14.48 -37.96 19.67
C GLU A 50 15.98 -37.69 19.69
N GLU A 51 16.81 -38.72 19.41
CA GLU A 51 18.26 -38.59 19.34
C GLU A 51 18.72 -37.71 18.16
N ALA A 52 18.09 -37.85 16.99
CA ALA A 52 18.35 -37.02 15.83
C ALA A 52 17.97 -35.56 16.11
N GLN A 53 16.77 -35.30 16.67
CA GLN A 53 16.33 -33.96 17.03
C GLN A 53 17.15 -33.32 18.15
N GLY A 54 17.64 -34.13 19.08
CA GLY A 54 18.52 -33.66 20.17
C GLY A 54 19.91 -33.28 19.66
N LYS A 55 20.49 -34.08 18.73
CA LYS A 55 21.78 -33.78 18.10
C LYS A 55 21.69 -32.53 17.19
N ASP A 56 20.65 -32.41 16.38
CA ASP A 56 20.46 -31.23 15.52
C ASP A 56 20.31 -29.95 16.33
N LYS A 57 19.56 -29.97 17.44
CA LYS A 57 19.42 -28.79 18.30
C LYS A 57 20.77 -28.42 18.96
N LYS A 58 21.54 -29.38 19.47
CA LYS A 58 22.87 -29.12 20.06
C LYS A 58 23.85 -28.57 19.03
N VAL A 59 23.95 -29.19 17.87
CA VAL A 59 24.85 -28.73 16.80
C VAL A 59 24.46 -27.33 16.29
N VAL A 60 23.18 -27.03 16.18
CA VAL A 60 22.69 -25.68 15.79
C VAL A 60 22.97 -24.65 16.89
N GLU A 61 22.79 -25.01 18.17
CA GLU A 61 23.10 -24.11 19.30
C GLU A 61 24.62 -23.89 19.47
N GLU A 62 25.43 -24.95 19.32
CA GLU A 62 26.88 -24.83 19.34
C GLU A 62 27.43 -24.05 18.15
N ALA A 63 26.91 -24.29 16.95
CA ALA A 63 27.25 -23.51 15.76
C ALA A 63 26.85 -22.05 15.88
N LYS A 64 25.68 -21.75 16.44
CA LYS A 64 25.24 -20.38 16.76
C LYS A 64 26.12 -19.72 17.82
N ALA A 65 26.51 -20.47 18.88
CA ALA A 65 27.37 -19.97 19.94
C ALA A 65 28.80 -19.73 19.43
N GLN A 66 29.29 -20.58 18.52
CA GLN A 66 30.60 -20.44 17.89
C GLN A 66 30.64 -19.31 16.87
N ALA A 67 29.64 -19.20 16.01
CA ALA A 67 29.46 -18.07 15.09
C ALA A 67 29.37 -16.72 15.85
N LYS A 68 28.69 -16.71 17.01
CA LYS A 68 28.59 -15.55 17.89
C LYS A 68 29.91 -15.17 18.58
N LYS A 69 30.81 -16.13 18.81
CA LYS A 69 32.16 -15.89 19.37
C LYS A 69 33.17 -15.42 18.33
N GLU A 70 33.03 -15.82 17.07
CA GLU A 70 33.98 -15.49 16.01
C GLU A 70 33.64 -14.18 15.29
N SER A 71 32.38 -13.74 15.31
CA SER A 71 32.00 -12.47 14.70
C SER A 71 32.16 -11.33 15.71
N LYS A 72 33.27 -10.63 15.65
CA LYS A 72 33.42 -9.27 16.23
C LYS A 72 32.59 -8.25 15.49
N MET A 73 31.35 -8.60 15.09
CA MET A 73 30.46 -7.64 14.45
C MET A 73 29.96 -6.62 15.45
N PRO A 74 29.95 -5.33 15.11
CA PRO A 74 29.35 -4.30 15.95
C PRO A 74 27.91 -4.65 16.30
N SER A 75 27.48 -4.42 17.53
CA SER A 75 26.13 -4.80 18.02
C SER A 75 24.99 -4.20 17.21
N TRP A 76 25.21 -3.08 16.52
CA TRP A 76 24.22 -2.46 15.62
C TRP A 76 23.99 -3.29 14.34
N LEU A 77 24.99 -4.06 13.89
CA LEU A 77 24.85 -4.92 12.71
C LEU A 77 23.97 -6.14 13.02
N GLU A 78 23.95 -6.61 14.26
CA GLU A 78 23.01 -7.65 14.72
C GLU A 78 21.55 -7.16 14.71
N ARG A 79 21.32 -5.84 14.75
CA ARG A 79 20.02 -5.16 14.68
C ARG A 79 19.69 -4.64 13.28
N THR A 80 20.42 -5.13 12.28
CA THR A 80 20.17 -4.79 10.89
C THR A 80 19.26 -5.84 10.27
N SER A 81 18.23 -5.40 9.57
CA SER A 81 17.27 -6.25 8.86
C SER A 81 17.25 -5.92 7.38
N VAL A 82 17.17 -6.95 6.55
CA VAL A 82 16.89 -6.82 5.12
C VAL A 82 15.46 -7.25 4.90
N PHE A 83 14.69 -6.46 4.18
CA PHE A 83 13.28 -6.75 3.90
C PHE A 83 12.91 -6.30 2.49
N GLY A 84 11.84 -6.86 1.96
CA GLY A 84 11.38 -6.47 0.65
C GLY A 84 10.39 -7.43 0.05
N ASP A 85 10.09 -7.19 -1.24
CA ASP A 85 9.28 -8.09 -2.04
C ASP A 85 9.64 -8.03 -3.52
N ILE A 86 9.34 -9.14 -4.21
CA ILE A 86 9.34 -9.23 -5.66
C ILE A 86 7.92 -9.62 -6.07
N ARG A 87 7.31 -8.83 -6.96
CA ARG A 87 5.99 -9.10 -7.52
C ARG A 87 6.07 -9.25 -9.03
N PHE A 88 5.48 -10.32 -9.54
CA PHE A 88 5.13 -10.47 -10.94
C PHE A 88 3.61 -10.32 -11.08
N ARG A 89 3.16 -9.48 -12.02
CA ARG A 89 1.75 -9.18 -12.24
C ARG A 89 1.39 -9.33 -13.72
N TYR A 90 0.32 -10.06 -14.00
CA TYR A 90 -0.46 -9.89 -15.21
C TYR A 90 -1.61 -8.92 -14.95
N GLU A 91 -1.88 -8.04 -15.91
CA GLU A 91 -2.95 -7.05 -15.81
C GLU A 91 -3.68 -6.93 -17.14
N GLY A 92 -5.00 -7.16 -17.11
CA GLY A 92 -5.89 -7.06 -18.24
C GLY A 92 -6.94 -5.98 -18.03
N PHE A 93 -7.16 -5.15 -19.04
CA PHE A 93 -8.20 -4.12 -19.06
C PHE A 93 -9.22 -4.46 -20.13
N HIS A 94 -10.51 -4.43 -19.77
CA HIS A 94 -11.64 -4.67 -20.66
C HIS A 94 -12.62 -3.54 -20.57
N ASN A 95 -13.33 -3.30 -21.67
CA ASN A 95 -14.26 -2.19 -21.79
C ASN A 95 -13.61 -0.86 -21.43
N SER A 96 -12.32 -0.73 -21.78
CA SER A 96 -11.59 0.49 -21.52
C SER A 96 -11.94 1.60 -22.52
N ASP A 97 -12.95 1.40 -23.35
CA ASP A 97 -13.40 2.31 -24.39
C ASP A 97 -13.88 3.65 -23.85
N ILE A 98 -12.93 4.56 -23.81
CA ILE A 98 -13.20 5.97 -23.51
C ILE A 98 -13.60 6.70 -24.80
N ALA A 99 -12.91 6.43 -25.86
CA ALA A 99 -13.21 6.88 -27.21
C ALA A 99 -13.19 5.64 -28.10
N ALA A 100 -13.97 5.62 -29.17
CA ALA A 100 -14.22 4.48 -30.05
C ALA A 100 -12.97 3.73 -30.60
N ASN A 101 -11.75 4.08 -30.16
CA ASN A 101 -10.47 3.58 -30.64
C ASN A 101 -9.51 3.12 -29.56
N ASN A 102 -9.94 2.89 -28.32
CA ASN A 102 -9.02 2.41 -27.28
C ASN A 102 -9.24 0.92 -27.02
N PRO A 103 -8.42 0.04 -27.64
CA PRO A 103 -8.61 -1.40 -27.52
C PRO A 103 -8.33 -1.89 -26.09
N ASP A 104 -8.87 -3.05 -25.77
CA ASP A 104 -8.51 -3.80 -24.55
C ASP A 104 -6.99 -3.93 -24.44
N ARG A 105 -6.48 -3.78 -23.24
CA ARG A 105 -5.04 -3.81 -22.99
C ARG A 105 -4.67 -4.97 -22.07
N ASN A 106 -3.62 -5.68 -22.45
CA ASN A 106 -3.00 -6.71 -21.63
C ASN A 106 -1.52 -6.37 -21.43
N ARG A 107 -1.03 -6.49 -20.18
CA ARG A 107 0.38 -6.23 -19.89
C ARG A 107 0.89 -7.09 -18.74
N PHE A 108 2.21 -7.31 -18.76
CA PHE A 108 2.93 -7.80 -17.60
C PHE A 108 3.66 -6.67 -16.90
N ARG A 109 3.68 -6.73 -15.57
CA ARG A 109 4.39 -5.75 -14.72
C ARG A 109 5.24 -6.49 -13.69
N VAL A 110 6.34 -5.86 -13.30
CA VAL A 110 7.17 -6.31 -12.19
C VAL A 110 7.27 -5.21 -11.16
N ARG A 111 7.49 -5.62 -9.91
CA ARG A 111 7.90 -4.75 -8.81
C ARG A 111 8.99 -5.46 -8.04
N ALA A 112 10.06 -4.74 -7.72
CA ALA A 112 11.05 -5.16 -6.75
C ALA A 112 11.22 -4.04 -5.72
N ARG A 113 11.15 -4.38 -4.44
CA ARG A 113 11.41 -3.50 -3.32
C ARG A 113 12.47 -4.15 -2.44
N LEU A 114 13.55 -3.42 -2.15
CA LEU A 114 14.64 -3.87 -1.30
C LEU A 114 14.89 -2.84 -0.22
N GLY A 115 14.67 -3.20 1.03
CA GLY A 115 14.84 -2.32 2.18
C GLY A 115 15.92 -2.80 3.12
N LEU A 116 16.56 -1.84 3.79
CA LEU A 116 17.50 -2.02 4.89
C LEU A 116 16.96 -1.28 6.12
N GLY A 117 16.81 -2.01 7.22
CA GLY A 117 16.46 -1.46 8.51
C GLY A 117 17.64 -1.53 9.46
N VAL A 118 17.95 -0.44 10.16
CA VAL A 118 18.98 -0.40 11.20
C VAL A 118 18.36 0.13 12.49
N ASP A 119 18.29 -0.71 13.51
CA ASP A 119 17.85 -0.31 14.85
C ASP A 119 19.09 -0.03 15.71
N VAL A 120 19.56 1.23 15.69
CA VAL A 120 20.77 1.66 16.43
C VAL A 120 20.57 1.46 17.93
N SER A 121 19.35 1.76 18.42
CA SER A 121 18.90 1.52 19.78
C SER A 121 17.40 1.24 19.80
N GLU A 122 16.83 1.04 20.98
CA GLU A 122 15.36 0.95 21.15
C GLU A 122 14.66 2.26 20.81
N GLU A 123 15.38 3.39 20.87
CA GLU A 123 14.88 4.74 20.68
C GLU A 123 15.27 5.36 19.33
N LEU A 124 16.20 4.74 18.57
CA LEU A 124 16.73 5.30 17.33
C LEU A 124 16.75 4.25 16.21
N GLN A 125 16.02 4.51 15.16
CA GLN A 125 15.88 3.64 14.00
C GLN A 125 16.14 4.39 12.70
N GLY A 126 16.78 3.72 11.75
CA GLY A 126 16.94 4.19 10.38
C GLY A 126 16.37 3.20 9.38
N ARG A 127 15.79 3.69 8.30
CA ARG A 127 15.26 2.85 7.21
C ARG A 127 15.64 3.42 5.87
N LEU A 128 15.97 2.52 4.94
CA LEU A 128 16.20 2.83 3.53
C LEU A 128 15.46 1.79 2.69
N ARG A 129 14.78 2.20 1.62
CA ARG A 129 14.16 1.29 0.65
C ARG A 129 14.41 1.79 -0.77
N LEU A 130 14.82 0.85 -1.64
CA LEU A 130 14.90 1.03 -3.07
C LEU A 130 13.73 0.30 -3.72
N VAL A 131 13.16 0.88 -4.79
CA VAL A 131 12.05 0.30 -5.54
C VAL A 131 12.21 0.48 -7.04
N THR A 132 11.59 -0.42 -7.79
CA THR A 132 11.28 -0.18 -9.20
C THR A 132 10.12 0.81 -9.32
N GLY A 133 9.93 1.43 -10.48
CA GLY A 133 8.83 2.37 -10.73
C GLY A 133 9.30 3.52 -11.62
N ASP A 134 8.36 4.32 -12.08
CA ASP A 134 8.65 5.61 -12.71
C ASP A 134 8.91 6.64 -11.59
N ALA A 135 10.03 7.34 -11.64
CA ALA A 135 10.36 8.36 -10.64
C ALA A 135 9.36 9.52 -10.59
N GLY A 136 8.64 9.77 -11.68
CA GLY A 136 7.59 10.78 -11.76
C GLY A 136 6.19 10.30 -11.34
N ASP A 137 6.02 9.04 -10.93
CA ASP A 137 4.74 8.48 -10.49
C ASP A 137 4.79 8.20 -8.97
N PRO A 138 4.19 9.07 -8.12
CA PRO A 138 4.31 8.94 -6.68
C PRO A 138 3.51 7.77 -6.07
N ILE A 139 2.55 7.21 -6.84
CA ILE A 139 1.58 6.22 -6.35
C ILE A 139 1.72 4.87 -7.04
N SER A 140 2.84 4.58 -7.74
CA SER A 140 3.06 3.27 -8.34
C SER A 140 4.52 2.88 -8.43
N THR A 141 4.89 1.82 -7.74
CA THR A 141 6.22 1.20 -7.79
C THR A 141 6.34 0.11 -8.87
N ASN A 142 5.36 0.01 -9.77
CA ASN A 142 5.33 -1.00 -10.81
C ASN A 142 6.06 -0.58 -12.09
N GLN A 143 6.82 -1.49 -12.68
CA GLN A 143 7.39 -1.37 -14.02
C GLN A 143 6.66 -2.25 -15.02
N THR A 144 6.20 -1.67 -16.12
CA THR A 144 5.61 -2.45 -17.23
C THR A 144 6.71 -3.09 -18.05
N LEU A 145 6.53 -4.37 -18.39
CA LEU A 145 7.44 -5.11 -19.26
C LEU A 145 7.08 -4.84 -20.71
N THR A 146 7.69 -3.80 -21.26
CA THR A 146 7.55 -3.32 -22.64
C THR A 146 8.92 -2.88 -23.18
N ASP A 147 8.96 -2.33 -24.37
CA ASP A 147 10.08 -1.57 -24.93
C ASP A 147 11.36 -2.38 -25.17
N LEU A 148 11.28 -3.41 -26.00
CA LEU A 148 12.44 -4.14 -26.54
C LEU A 148 13.46 -4.58 -25.48
N PHE A 149 12.97 -5.05 -24.32
CA PHE A 149 13.79 -5.53 -23.19
C PHE A 149 14.72 -4.49 -22.56
N THR A 150 14.38 -3.21 -22.66
CA THR A 150 15.14 -2.13 -22.01
C THR A 150 15.22 -2.32 -20.50
N ARG A 151 16.32 -1.83 -19.90
CA ARG A 151 16.53 -1.88 -18.45
C ARG A 151 15.49 -1.04 -17.73
N LYS A 152 15.11 -1.45 -16.51
CA LYS A 152 14.13 -0.75 -15.66
C LYS A 152 14.85 0.05 -14.57
N PRO A 153 14.39 1.26 -14.26
CA PRO A 153 14.98 2.09 -13.22
C PRO A 153 14.76 1.53 -11.81
N ILE A 154 15.65 1.90 -10.91
CA ILE A 154 15.54 1.70 -9.46
C ILE A 154 15.63 3.07 -8.82
N ASN A 155 14.69 3.40 -7.94
CA ASN A 155 14.55 4.69 -7.31
C ASN A 155 14.68 4.57 -5.79
N LEU A 156 15.09 5.67 -5.13
CA LEU A 156 15.04 5.81 -3.69
C LEU A 156 13.59 6.08 -3.27
N ASP A 157 13.04 5.21 -2.45
CA ASP A 157 11.65 5.27 -2.03
C ASP A 157 11.49 5.67 -0.56
N TRP A 158 12.28 5.05 0.33
CA TRP A 158 12.37 5.45 1.73
C TRP A 158 13.78 5.81 2.10
N VAL A 159 13.92 6.88 2.85
CA VAL A 159 15.13 7.23 3.62
C VAL A 159 14.70 8.09 4.78
N TYR A 160 14.64 7.51 5.97
CA TYR A 160 14.17 8.21 7.14
C TYR A 160 14.80 7.73 8.44
N ILE A 161 14.73 8.59 9.44
CA ILE A 161 15.12 8.32 10.81
C ILE A 161 13.90 8.48 11.70
N THR A 162 13.72 7.56 12.63
CA THR A 162 12.69 7.63 13.68
C THR A 162 13.36 7.67 15.04
N VAL A 163 12.96 8.65 15.86
CA VAL A 163 13.38 8.80 17.24
C VAL A 163 12.16 8.63 18.14
N THR A 164 12.25 7.71 19.11
CA THR A 164 11.17 7.44 20.09
C THR A 164 11.76 7.50 21.49
N PRO A 165 11.95 8.71 22.08
CA PRO A 165 12.52 8.86 23.41
C PRO A 165 11.65 8.14 24.45
N GLY A 166 12.22 7.21 25.17
CA GLY A 166 11.52 6.42 26.18
C GLY A 166 12.40 6.17 27.38
N LYS A 167 13.24 5.15 27.29
CA LYS A 167 14.13 4.72 28.36
C LYS A 167 15.12 5.78 28.82
N SER A 168 15.71 6.53 27.89
CA SER A 168 16.63 7.64 28.19
C SER A 168 16.01 8.75 29.03
N PHE A 169 14.68 8.85 29.06
CA PHE A 169 13.91 9.83 29.81
C PHE A 169 13.02 9.21 30.89
N GLY A 170 13.10 7.88 31.11
CA GLY A 170 12.27 7.16 32.06
C GLY A 170 10.77 7.14 31.69
N LEU A 171 10.43 7.29 30.41
CA LEU A 171 9.06 7.35 29.94
C LEU A 171 8.48 6.00 29.52
N ASP A 172 9.35 5.03 29.29
CA ASP A 172 9.03 3.65 28.89
C ASP A 172 8.16 2.92 29.91
N GLN A 173 8.34 3.23 31.22
CA GLN A 173 7.60 2.62 32.32
C GLN A 173 6.09 2.96 32.35
N PHE A 174 5.64 3.97 31.64
CA PHE A 174 4.23 4.38 31.61
C PHE A 174 3.38 3.61 30.61
N PHE A 175 4.01 2.86 29.70
CA PHE A 175 3.37 2.17 28.59
C PHE A 175 3.71 0.68 28.57
N GLU A 176 2.71 -0.18 28.33
CA GLU A 176 2.93 -1.62 28.27
C GLU A 176 3.85 -2.04 27.09
N SER A 177 3.92 -1.23 26.05
CA SER A 177 4.84 -1.44 24.92
C SER A 177 6.32 -1.29 25.30
N GLY A 178 6.62 -0.69 26.47
CA GLY A 178 7.99 -0.38 26.88
C GLY A 178 8.67 0.70 26.02
N LYS A 179 7.90 1.42 25.20
CA LYS A 179 8.38 2.52 24.36
C LYS A 179 7.92 3.88 24.92
N GLY A 180 8.64 4.93 24.57
CA GLY A 180 8.23 6.27 24.91
C GLY A 180 6.92 6.68 24.21
N PRO A 181 6.22 7.70 24.76
CA PRO A 181 4.93 8.14 24.23
C PRO A 181 5.04 8.86 22.88
N LEU A 182 6.15 9.52 22.63
CA LEU A 182 6.38 10.35 21.44
C LEU A 182 7.32 9.63 20.46
N SER A 183 6.92 9.54 19.21
CA SER A 183 7.77 9.11 18.10
C SER A 183 7.83 10.21 17.06
N VAL A 184 9.02 10.58 16.62
CA VAL A 184 9.27 11.60 15.59
C VAL A 184 10.02 10.94 14.44
N THR A 185 9.47 11.06 13.24
CA THR A 185 10.07 10.53 12.00
C THR A 185 10.35 11.67 11.04
N GLY A 186 11.56 11.72 10.48
CA GLY A 186 11.95 12.71 9.49
C GLY A 186 12.61 12.06 8.28
N GLY A 187 12.27 12.55 7.09
CA GLY A 187 12.81 12.09 5.81
C GLY A 187 11.72 11.77 4.79
N LYS A 188 11.94 10.73 3.98
CA LYS A 188 10.96 10.15 3.05
C LYS A 188 10.49 8.79 3.61
N PHE A 189 9.22 8.68 3.99
CA PHE A 189 8.69 7.59 4.82
C PHE A 189 7.29 7.15 4.37
N PRO A 190 6.79 5.97 4.80
CA PRO A 190 5.42 5.56 4.51
C PRO A 190 4.40 6.49 5.19
N VAL A 191 3.20 6.62 4.63
CA VAL A 191 2.10 7.39 5.21
C VAL A 191 1.87 6.97 6.67
N PRO A 192 1.94 7.90 7.65
CA PRO A 192 1.88 7.57 9.08
C PRO A 192 0.44 7.46 9.62
N PHE A 193 -0.54 7.90 8.84
CA PHE A 193 -1.95 7.94 9.24
C PHE A 193 -2.60 6.57 9.10
N PHE A 194 -3.50 6.24 10.01
CA PHE A 194 -4.34 5.07 9.88
C PHE A 194 -5.29 5.24 8.69
N GLN A 195 -5.27 4.28 7.80
CA GLN A 195 -6.29 4.06 6.79
C GLN A 195 -6.96 2.71 7.05
N PRO A 196 -8.30 2.60 6.94
CA PRO A 196 -8.98 1.33 7.12
C PRO A 196 -8.46 0.26 6.15
N PRO A 197 -8.28 -0.99 6.58
CA PRO A 197 -7.72 -2.03 5.75
C PRO A 197 -8.59 -2.28 4.51
N GLY A 198 -7.98 -2.16 3.32
CA GLY A 198 -8.68 -2.29 2.03
C GLY A 198 -9.20 -0.99 1.45
N SER A 199 -8.84 0.14 2.07
CA SER A 199 -9.09 1.48 1.54
C SER A 199 -7.79 2.21 1.27
N GLU A 200 -7.70 2.80 0.10
CA GLU A 200 -6.65 3.73 -0.34
C GLU A 200 -7.34 5.01 -0.86
N LEU A 201 -8.41 5.44 -0.17
CA LEU A 201 -9.26 6.55 -0.59
C LEU A 201 -8.48 7.85 -0.71
N ILE A 202 -7.63 8.18 0.28
CA ILE A 202 -6.89 9.45 0.33
C ILE A 202 -5.45 9.24 -0.10
N PHE A 203 -4.79 8.21 0.41
CA PHE A 203 -3.39 7.92 0.15
C PHE A 203 -3.22 6.48 -0.37
N ASP A 204 -2.56 6.34 -1.51
CA ASP A 204 -2.14 5.05 -2.08
C ASP A 204 -1.08 4.39 -1.18
N ASP A 205 -1.10 3.07 -1.06
CA ASP A 205 -0.13 2.30 -0.27
C ASP A 205 1.32 2.41 -0.78
N ASP A 206 1.51 2.80 -2.05
CA ASP A 206 2.84 3.04 -2.63
C ASP A 206 3.32 4.49 -2.41
N LEU A 207 2.49 5.41 -1.87
CA LEU A 207 2.88 6.79 -1.58
C LEU A 207 3.89 6.85 -0.43
N SER A 208 4.96 7.60 -0.64
CA SER A 208 6.02 7.82 0.34
C SER A 208 6.28 9.33 0.49
N PRO A 209 5.57 10.02 1.41
CA PRO A 209 5.71 11.45 1.62
C PRO A 209 7.09 11.85 2.16
N GLU A 210 7.43 13.13 1.96
CA GLU A 210 8.68 13.75 2.38
C GLU A 210 8.43 14.85 3.41
N GLY A 211 9.09 14.79 4.57
CA GLY A 211 8.92 15.78 5.63
C GLY A 211 9.08 15.22 7.04
N LEU A 212 8.19 15.62 7.92
CA LEU A 212 8.15 15.22 9.33
C LEU A 212 6.82 14.55 9.68
N SER A 213 6.87 13.64 10.64
CA SER A 213 5.69 13.07 11.29
C SER A 213 5.95 12.87 12.78
N GLN A 214 4.95 13.17 13.61
CA GLN A 214 4.99 13.00 15.04
C GLN A 214 3.78 12.16 15.49
N THR A 215 4.03 11.10 16.24
CA THR A 215 2.96 10.29 16.84
C THR A 215 3.08 10.32 18.35
N LEU A 216 2.03 10.79 19.02
CA LEU A 216 1.91 10.79 20.48
C LEU A 216 0.93 9.70 20.90
N THR A 217 1.44 8.68 21.59
CA THR A 217 0.62 7.64 22.24
C THR A 217 0.17 8.14 23.60
N LEU A 218 -1.13 8.33 23.78
CA LEU A 218 -1.73 8.78 25.04
C LEU A 218 -2.13 7.63 25.93
N TRP A 219 -2.45 6.47 25.32
CA TRP A 219 -2.89 5.27 26.02
C TRP A 219 -2.46 4.03 25.25
N ASP A 220 -1.93 3.03 25.95
CA ASP A 220 -1.53 1.75 25.37
C ASP A 220 -1.67 0.65 26.43
N ARG A 221 -2.64 -0.24 26.24
CA ARG A 221 -2.96 -1.34 27.16
C ARG A 221 -3.35 -2.61 26.39
N SER A 222 -2.87 -3.72 26.86
CA SER A 222 -3.22 -5.06 26.31
C SER A 222 -4.62 -5.52 26.75
N THR A 223 -5.14 -4.98 27.83
CA THR A 223 -6.44 -5.33 28.44
C THR A 223 -7.32 -4.09 28.62
N GLY A 224 -8.62 -4.30 28.90
CA GLY A 224 -9.60 -3.21 29.08
C GLY A 224 -10.37 -2.86 27.83
N PHE A 225 -11.38 -2.02 27.94
CA PHE A 225 -12.24 -1.60 26.82
C PHE A 225 -11.51 -0.67 25.85
N VAL A 226 -10.75 0.31 26.35
CA VAL A 226 -9.87 1.16 25.53
C VAL A 226 -8.48 0.51 25.48
N ARG A 227 -8.03 0.17 24.29
CA ARG A 227 -6.73 -0.48 24.05
C ARG A 227 -5.64 0.52 23.73
N ASN A 228 -5.94 1.45 22.84
CA ASN A 228 -4.92 2.38 22.37
C ASN A 228 -5.57 3.74 22.03
N VAL A 229 -4.83 4.83 22.30
CA VAL A 229 -5.20 6.19 21.88
C VAL A 229 -3.95 6.86 21.35
N LYS A 230 -4.00 7.34 20.12
CA LYS A 230 -2.88 8.01 19.43
C LYS A 230 -3.32 9.31 18.79
N LEU A 231 -2.42 10.28 18.80
CA LEU A 231 -2.49 11.48 17.99
C LEU A 231 -1.30 11.46 17.03
N THR A 232 -1.55 11.63 15.74
CA THR A 232 -0.50 11.68 14.72
C THR A 232 -0.58 13.00 13.99
N GLY A 233 0.50 13.75 13.94
CA GLY A 233 0.68 14.94 13.13
C GLY A 233 1.67 14.69 12.01
N ALA A 234 1.56 15.42 10.89
CA ALA A 234 2.53 15.39 9.83
C ALA A 234 2.60 16.71 9.07
N GLU A 235 3.79 17.00 8.57
CA GLU A 235 4.13 18.17 7.76
C GLU A 235 4.92 17.67 6.54
N TRP A 236 4.30 17.69 5.35
CA TRP A 236 4.92 17.17 4.14
C TRP A 236 5.22 18.30 3.16
N ASN A 237 6.44 18.36 2.68
CA ASN A 237 6.80 19.21 1.55
C ASN A 237 6.42 18.46 0.25
N ILE A 238 5.38 18.94 -0.43
CA ILE A 238 4.94 18.39 -1.70
C ILE A 238 5.82 18.87 -2.84
N LYS A 239 6.19 20.16 -2.81
CA LYS A 239 7.09 20.75 -3.79
C LYS A 239 7.75 22.00 -3.23
N GLU A 240 9.07 22.06 -3.35
CA GLU A 240 9.89 23.21 -3.03
C GLU A 240 10.25 23.96 -4.32
N PHE A 241 10.21 25.26 -4.28
CA PHE A 241 10.63 26.15 -5.36
C PHE A 241 11.90 26.92 -4.98
N SER A 242 13.02 26.58 -5.61
CA SER A 242 14.23 27.37 -5.44
C SER A 242 14.10 28.73 -6.13
N ASN A 243 14.57 29.79 -5.49
CA ASN A 243 14.51 31.18 -5.99
C ASN A 243 15.30 31.47 -7.30
N ASN A 244 15.96 30.47 -7.88
CA ASN A 244 16.85 30.63 -9.03
C ASN A 244 16.23 30.23 -10.38
N SER A 245 14.96 29.91 -10.45
CA SER A 245 14.35 29.55 -11.73
C SER A 245 13.78 30.79 -12.43
N ALA A 246 14.54 31.37 -13.33
CA ALA A 246 14.09 32.46 -14.21
C ALA A 246 12.92 32.09 -15.13
N THR A 247 12.46 30.86 -15.07
CA THR A 247 11.35 30.30 -15.87
C THR A 247 10.04 30.25 -15.11
N ASN A 248 10.02 30.51 -13.80
CA ASN A 248 8.80 30.50 -12.99
C ASN A 248 8.09 31.85 -13.14
N LEU A 249 7.17 31.93 -14.10
CA LEU A 249 6.27 33.07 -14.32
C LEU A 249 5.21 33.22 -13.21
N PHE A 250 5.19 32.34 -12.22
CA PHE A 250 4.17 32.22 -11.19
C PHE A 250 4.78 32.08 -9.81
N ASP A 251 4.09 32.61 -8.83
CA ASP A 251 4.36 32.64 -7.41
C ASP A 251 5.26 31.51 -6.89
N HIS A 252 6.38 31.89 -6.26
CA HIS A 252 7.48 31.04 -5.82
C HIS A 252 7.24 30.36 -4.45
N SER A 253 5.98 30.17 -4.05
CA SER A 253 5.66 29.59 -2.75
C SER A 253 5.56 28.08 -2.82
N ASP A 254 6.15 27.42 -1.82
CA ASP A 254 6.17 25.98 -1.68
C ASP A 254 4.77 25.39 -1.48
N ALA A 255 4.58 24.16 -1.94
CA ALA A 255 3.37 23.39 -1.68
C ALA A 255 3.59 22.45 -0.50
N TRP A 256 2.68 22.51 0.47
CA TRP A 256 2.73 21.73 1.70
C TRP A 256 1.43 20.99 1.96
N MET A 257 1.52 19.89 2.71
CA MET A 257 0.40 19.27 3.42
C MET A 257 0.67 19.28 4.91
N PHE A 258 -0.32 19.73 5.68
CA PHE A 258 -0.35 19.62 7.14
C PHE A 258 -1.50 18.71 7.51
N GLY A 259 -1.24 17.68 8.31
CA GLY A 259 -2.25 16.71 8.69
C GLY A 259 -2.22 16.39 10.16
N GLY A 260 -3.41 16.13 10.72
CA GLY A 260 -3.57 15.67 12.09
C GLY A 260 -4.62 14.57 12.17
N GLN A 261 -4.34 13.49 12.88
CA GLN A 261 -5.25 12.36 13.09
C GLN A 261 -5.32 11.97 14.56
N ALA A 262 -6.53 11.79 15.09
CA ALA A 262 -6.80 11.12 16.33
C ALA A 262 -7.31 9.71 16.07
N GLN A 263 -6.68 8.70 16.66
CA GLN A 263 -7.02 7.28 16.52
C GLN A 263 -7.31 6.69 17.91
N VAL A 264 -8.39 5.92 18.02
CA VAL A 264 -8.74 5.16 19.23
C VAL A 264 -9.05 3.72 18.87
N GLN A 265 -8.56 2.79 19.68
CA GLN A 265 -8.89 1.38 19.59
C GLN A 265 -9.69 0.94 20.81
N PHE A 266 -10.84 0.35 20.55
CA PHE A 266 -11.71 -0.25 21.55
C PHE A 266 -11.73 -1.77 21.42
N ALA A 267 -11.96 -2.48 22.51
CA ALA A 267 -12.25 -3.91 22.52
C ALA A 267 -13.71 -4.14 22.93
N PRO A 268 -14.67 -4.15 21.98
CA PRO A 268 -16.09 -4.40 22.27
C PRO A 268 -16.32 -5.76 22.93
N THR A 269 -15.49 -6.75 22.57
CA THR A 269 -15.37 -8.05 23.24
C THR A 269 -13.91 -8.32 23.57
N ALA A 270 -13.62 -9.39 24.31
CA ALA A 270 -12.24 -9.75 24.66
C ALA A 270 -11.31 -9.89 23.44
N ASP A 271 -11.83 -10.36 22.32
CA ASP A 271 -11.06 -10.74 21.14
C ASP A 271 -11.36 -9.87 19.91
N SER A 272 -12.31 -8.92 19.97
CA SER A 272 -12.60 -8.00 18.86
C SER A 272 -11.96 -6.64 19.08
N ILE A 273 -11.54 -5.99 17.99
CA ILE A 273 -10.96 -4.65 18.02
C ILE A 273 -11.73 -3.74 17.07
N LEU A 274 -12.25 -2.65 17.59
CA LEU A 274 -12.80 -1.55 16.81
C LEU A 274 -11.79 -0.40 16.80
N THR A 275 -11.24 -0.09 15.64
CA THR A 275 -10.39 1.08 15.41
C THR A 275 -11.23 2.18 14.79
N LEU A 276 -11.21 3.36 15.40
CA LEU A 276 -11.81 4.59 14.86
C LEU A 276 -10.73 5.64 14.71
N ALA A 277 -10.79 6.40 13.62
CA ALA A 277 -9.90 7.53 13.38
C ALA A 277 -10.69 8.71 12.80
N ILE A 278 -10.31 9.92 13.18
CA ILE A 278 -10.73 11.16 12.56
C ILE A 278 -9.49 11.98 12.25
N ALA A 279 -9.45 12.58 11.07
CA ALA A 279 -8.31 13.39 10.65
C ALA A 279 -8.75 14.61 9.84
N ASP A 280 -7.84 15.58 9.77
CA ASP A 280 -7.92 16.74 8.89
C ASP A 280 -6.59 16.88 8.14
N TYR A 281 -6.67 17.04 6.81
CA TYR A 281 -5.50 17.19 5.93
C TYR A 281 -5.65 18.45 5.08
N GLY A 282 -4.97 19.51 5.47
CA GLY A 282 -4.94 20.78 4.73
C GLY A 282 -3.79 20.83 3.73
N PHE A 283 -4.10 21.15 2.48
CA PHE A 283 -3.12 21.29 1.42
C PHE A 283 -2.97 22.75 1.04
N THR A 284 -1.75 23.28 1.10
CA THR A 284 -1.45 24.64 0.67
C THR A 284 -0.80 24.61 -0.71
N ARG A 285 -1.27 25.48 -1.60
CA ARG A 285 -0.69 25.70 -2.94
C ARG A 285 -0.55 24.46 -3.80
N LEU A 286 -1.49 23.52 -3.67
CA LEU A 286 -1.48 22.27 -4.43
C LEU A 286 -1.61 22.50 -5.95
N ASP A 287 -1.95 23.70 -6.42
CA ASP A 287 -2.04 24.07 -7.82
C ASP A 287 -0.78 23.73 -8.64
N VAL A 288 0.38 23.69 -7.98
CA VAL A 288 1.63 23.27 -8.65
C VAL A 288 1.53 21.84 -9.15
N VAL A 289 0.79 20.98 -8.43
CA VAL A 289 0.56 19.58 -8.78
C VAL A 289 -0.43 19.45 -9.95
N ALA A 290 -1.33 20.40 -10.14
CA ALA A 290 -2.23 20.44 -11.28
C ALA A 290 -1.50 20.51 -12.64
N ARG A 291 -0.23 20.88 -12.63
CA ARG A 291 0.65 21.01 -13.79
C ARG A 291 1.58 19.82 -13.99
N GLU A 292 1.72 18.98 -12.98
CA GLU A 292 2.62 17.83 -13.02
C GLU A 292 2.15 16.78 -14.03
N ARG A 293 3.11 16.18 -14.70
CA ARG A 293 2.89 15.16 -15.72
C ARG A 293 3.77 13.96 -15.44
N ASN A 294 3.28 12.78 -15.79
CA ASN A 294 4.13 11.59 -15.81
C ASN A 294 5.19 11.68 -16.93
N SER A 295 6.11 10.73 -16.98
CA SER A 295 7.15 10.63 -18.01
C SER A 295 6.61 10.59 -19.45
N ASN A 296 5.36 10.20 -19.65
CA ASN A 296 4.68 10.19 -20.95
C ASN A 296 3.98 11.52 -21.28
N GLY A 297 4.12 12.55 -20.45
CA GLY A 297 3.51 13.86 -20.64
C GLY A 297 2.01 13.93 -20.31
N SER A 298 1.42 12.85 -19.77
CA SER A 298 0.02 12.86 -19.32
C SER A 298 -0.12 13.46 -17.93
N LEU A 299 -1.19 14.19 -17.66
CA LEU A 299 -1.51 14.67 -16.33
C LEU A 299 -1.84 13.48 -15.40
N LEU A 300 -1.39 13.57 -14.16
CA LEU A 300 -1.63 12.56 -13.12
C LEU A 300 -2.95 12.79 -12.36
N ILE A 301 -3.70 13.82 -12.73
CA ILE A 301 -4.87 14.27 -11.97
C ILE A 301 -6.18 14.05 -12.74
N THR A 302 -7.24 13.76 -11.99
CA THR A 302 -8.64 13.67 -12.45
C THR A 302 -9.57 14.69 -11.78
N ASN A 303 -9.02 15.53 -10.89
CA ASN A 303 -9.75 16.62 -10.25
C ASN A 303 -10.13 17.71 -11.23
N ASN A 304 -11.13 18.55 -10.89
CA ASN A 304 -11.49 19.71 -11.65
C ASN A 304 -10.38 20.76 -11.62
N ILE A 305 -9.90 21.18 -12.79
CA ILE A 305 -8.92 22.25 -12.90
C ILE A 305 -9.50 23.45 -13.65
N ARG A 306 -9.11 24.65 -13.19
CA ARG A 306 -9.38 25.91 -13.87
C ARG A 306 -8.25 26.20 -14.84
N ARG A 307 -8.60 26.59 -16.06
CA ARG A 307 -7.63 27.06 -17.04
C ARG A 307 -7.65 28.60 -17.09
N PHE A 308 -6.50 29.19 -16.88
CA PHE A 308 -6.34 30.63 -17.07
C PHE A 308 -5.83 30.90 -18.49
N ASN A 309 -6.72 31.28 -19.37
CA ASN A 309 -6.45 32.12 -20.53
C ASN A 309 -7.75 32.51 -21.24
N GLY A 310 -8.53 33.34 -20.60
CA GLY A 310 -9.53 34.22 -21.25
C GLY A 310 -10.76 33.58 -21.89
N THR A 311 -10.87 32.25 -22.04
CA THR A 311 -11.94 31.69 -22.88
C THR A 311 -12.66 30.44 -22.40
N VAL A 312 -12.29 29.79 -21.32
CA VAL A 312 -13.10 28.64 -20.84
C VAL A 312 -13.17 28.58 -19.35
N ALA A 313 -14.15 29.25 -18.78
CA ALA A 313 -14.69 28.89 -17.48
C ALA A 313 -15.65 27.71 -17.73
N GLY A 314 -15.27 26.53 -17.32
CA GLY A 314 -16.11 25.33 -17.40
C GLY A 314 -15.41 24.20 -16.70
N GLY A 315 -15.91 23.83 -15.51
CA GLY A 315 -15.54 22.61 -14.85
C GLY A 315 -15.90 21.43 -15.74
N SER A 316 -14.99 21.02 -16.58
CA SER A 316 -15.03 19.71 -17.20
C SER A 316 -13.89 18.92 -16.60
N PRO A 317 -14.11 17.64 -16.24
CA PRO A 317 -13.01 16.73 -15.94
C PRO A 317 -12.06 16.79 -17.13
N VAL A 318 -10.82 17.16 -16.85
CA VAL A 318 -9.96 17.69 -17.88
C VAL A 318 -9.47 16.61 -18.81
N SER A 319 -9.83 16.74 -20.08
CA SER A 319 -8.93 16.29 -21.12
C SER A 319 -7.79 17.33 -21.22
N PRO A 320 -6.53 16.96 -20.99
CA PRO A 320 -5.38 17.85 -21.09
C PRO A 320 -5.12 18.33 -22.54
N ASN A 321 -5.88 17.86 -23.50
CA ASN A 321 -5.66 17.99 -24.94
C ASN A 321 -5.90 19.39 -25.52
N SER A 322 -6.32 20.39 -24.73
CA SER A 322 -6.55 21.73 -25.24
C SER A 322 -5.45 22.74 -24.91
N CYS A 323 -4.41 22.32 -24.17
CA CYS A 323 -3.19 23.08 -23.96
C CYS A 323 -2.02 22.33 -24.58
N ALA A 324 -1.64 22.64 -25.79
CA ALA A 324 -0.59 21.97 -26.53
C ALA A 324 0.81 22.13 -25.92
N SER A 325 0.99 23.09 -25.02
CA SER A 325 2.15 23.23 -24.14
C SER A 325 1.84 24.21 -23.01
N PRO A 326 2.04 23.85 -21.75
CA PRO A 326 1.86 24.76 -20.62
C PRO A 326 2.94 25.86 -20.56
N PHE A 327 3.96 25.79 -21.38
CA PHE A 327 5.16 26.62 -21.30
C PHE A 327 5.43 27.47 -22.55
N THR A 328 4.55 27.48 -23.51
CA THR A 328 4.67 28.46 -24.61
C THR A 328 4.12 29.80 -24.15
N ALA A 329 4.68 30.89 -24.67
CA ALA A 329 4.37 32.28 -24.33
C ALA A 329 2.88 32.68 -24.39
N ALA A 330 1.99 31.78 -24.69
CA ALA A 330 0.53 31.95 -24.72
C ALA A 330 -0.20 31.46 -23.45
N GLY A 331 0.52 31.04 -22.42
CA GLY A 331 0.06 30.98 -21.04
C GLY A 331 -1.16 30.13 -20.71
N CYS A 332 -1.16 28.83 -20.97
CA CYS A 332 -2.13 27.94 -20.32
C CYS A 332 -1.68 27.60 -18.91
N ILE A 333 -2.24 28.26 -17.91
CA ILE A 333 -2.07 27.94 -16.50
C ILE A 333 -3.21 27.03 -16.09
N ALA A 334 -2.87 25.88 -15.48
CA ALA A 334 -3.85 24.99 -14.88
C ALA A 334 -3.74 25.11 -13.36
N ASP A 335 -4.82 25.51 -12.70
CA ASP A 335 -4.98 25.48 -11.26
C ASP A 335 -6.20 24.62 -10.93
N PHE A 336 -6.26 24.05 -9.73
CA PHE A 336 -7.49 23.41 -9.27
C PHE A 336 -8.63 24.42 -9.17
N LEU A 337 -9.85 23.96 -9.41
CA LEU A 337 -11.03 24.82 -9.30
C LEU A 337 -11.27 25.26 -7.85
N GLY A 338 -11.02 24.36 -6.88
CA GLY A 338 -11.08 24.59 -5.43
C GLY A 338 -9.76 24.30 -4.76
N GLY A 339 -9.70 24.49 -3.44
CA GLY A 339 -8.63 24.00 -2.59
C GLY A 339 -8.87 22.55 -2.16
N PHE A 340 -7.96 22.06 -1.30
CA PHE A 340 -8.14 20.76 -0.65
C PHE A 340 -7.88 20.90 0.86
N ASN A 341 -8.93 20.72 1.64
CA ASN A 341 -8.88 20.47 3.06
C ASN A 341 -9.81 19.30 3.38
N ILE A 342 -9.23 18.15 3.67
CA ILE A 342 -9.93 16.87 3.72
C ILE A 342 -10.25 16.50 5.17
N LEU A 343 -11.53 16.52 5.52
CA LEU A 343 -12.01 15.87 6.74
C LEU A 343 -12.15 14.36 6.46
N ASP A 344 -11.46 13.56 7.26
CA ASP A 344 -11.37 12.11 7.11
C ASP A 344 -11.95 11.37 8.32
N VAL A 345 -12.72 10.30 8.06
CA VAL A 345 -13.24 9.41 9.09
C VAL A 345 -13.03 7.97 8.66
N GLY A 346 -12.19 7.26 9.42
CA GLY A 346 -11.87 5.85 9.20
C GLY A 346 -12.38 4.95 10.33
N ALA A 347 -12.93 3.79 9.98
CA ALA A 347 -13.35 2.77 10.93
C ALA A 347 -12.98 1.37 10.45
N ALA A 348 -12.53 0.51 11.37
CA ALA A 348 -12.33 -0.91 11.12
C ALA A 348 -12.73 -1.72 12.34
N LEU A 349 -13.54 -2.76 12.14
CA LEU A 349 -13.95 -3.70 13.17
C LEU A 349 -13.41 -5.09 12.85
N ASP A 350 -12.45 -5.55 13.61
CA ASP A 350 -11.88 -6.89 13.54
C ASP A 350 -12.62 -7.82 14.50
N VAL A 351 -13.24 -8.87 13.96
CA VAL A 351 -14.00 -9.86 14.71
C VAL A 351 -13.39 -11.24 14.48
N PRO A 352 -12.89 -11.91 15.53
CA PRO A 352 -12.52 -13.31 15.41
C PRO A 352 -13.76 -14.16 15.19
N THR A 353 -13.61 -15.25 14.46
CA THR A 353 -14.65 -16.25 14.29
C THR A 353 -14.26 -17.54 15.01
N PRO A 354 -15.19 -18.47 15.26
CA PRO A 354 -14.87 -19.79 15.80
C PRO A 354 -13.82 -20.54 14.97
N TRP A 355 -13.74 -20.22 13.68
CA TRP A 355 -12.71 -20.74 12.78
C TRP A 355 -11.50 -19.78 12.75
N LYS A 356 -10.48 -20.08 13.53
CA LYS A 356 -9.28 -19.25 13.71
C LYS A 356 -8.63 -18.72 12.41
N SER A 357 -8.80 -19.44 11.29
CA SER A 357 -8.28 -19.05 9.98
C SER A 357 -9.15 -18.05 9.23
N TRP A 358 -10.37 -17.76 9.72
CA TRP A 358 -11.38 -16.96 9.04
C TRP A 358 -11.87 -15.76 9.87
N PRO A 359 -10.98 -14.89 10.40
CA PRO A 359 -11.43 -13.65 11.02
C PRO A 359 -12.17 -12.79 10.00
N VAL A 360 -13.06 -11.93 10.48
CA VAL A 360 -13.79 -10.96 9.64
C VAL A 360 -13.39 -9.56 10.05
N THR A 361 -13.02 -8.73 9.08
CA THR A 361 -12.83 -7.29 9.25
C THR A 361 -13.89 -6.56 8.45
N LEU A 362 -14.67 -5.71 9.09
CA LEU A 362 -15.55 -4.73 8.44
C LEU A 362 -14.84 -3.39 8.44
N PHE A 363 -14.97 -2.61 7.37
CA PHE A 363 -14.35 -1.29 7.32
C PHE A 363 -15.22 -0.26 6.61
N PHE A 364 -14.99 0.99 7.00
CA PHE A 364 -15.63 2.18 6.44
C PHE A 364 -14.62 3.32 6.40
N HIS A 365 -14.62 4.10 5.32
CA HIS A 365 -13.76 5.25 5.12
C HIS A 365 -14.53 6.34 4.40
N LEU A 366 -14.55 7.54 4.96
CA LEU A 366 -15.21 8.74 4.44
C LEU A 366 -14.18 9.86 4.35
N ALA A 367 -14.09 10.50 3.21
CA ALA A 367 -13.35 11.74 2.99
C ALA A 367 -14.29 12.82 2.49
N HIS A 368 -14.19 14.03 3.02
CA HIS A 368 -14.97 15.19 2.57
C HIS A 368 -14.05 16.40 2.41
N ASN A 369 -14.00 16.97 1.22
CA ASN A 369 -13.19 18.14 0.92
C ASN A 369 -13.97 19.42 1.23
N THR A 370 -13.65 20.10 2.32
CA THR A 370 -14.32 21.31 2.77
C THR A 370 -13.98 22.56 1.94
N GLU A 371 -12.94 22.50 1.09
CA GLU A 371 -12.51 23.60 0.20
C GLU A 371 -12.90 23.39 -1.26
N ALA A 372 -13.61 22.31 -1.59
CA ALA A 372 -14.15 22.11 -2.94
C ALA A 372 -15.07 23.27 -3.34
N LYS A 373 -15.10 23.60 -4.63
CA LYS A 373 -16.01 24.60 -5.21
C LYS A 373 -17.19 23.97 -5.95
N THR A 374 -17.26 22.67 -5.94
CA THR A 374 -18.35 21.87 -6.51
C THR A 374 -18.98 21.02 -5.42
N SER A 375 -20.11 20.39 -5.72
CA SER A 375 -20.74 19.39 -4.81
C SER A 375 -20.13 18.00 -4.94
N ASP A 376 -19.10 17.84 -5.79
CA ASP A 376 -18.42 16.56 -6.05
C ASP A 376 -17.21 16.41 -5.11
N ASP A 377 -17.46 16.51 -3.81
CA ASP A 377 -16.49 16.73 -2.75
C ASP A 377 -16.34 15.56 -1.79
N THR A 378 -17.06 14.45 -2.01
CA THR A 378 -17.15 13.36 -1.03
C THR A 378 -16.65 12.04 -1.63
N GLY A 379 -15.84 11.33 -0.84
CA GLY A 379 -15.36 9.97 -1.12
C GLY A 379 -15.82 8.99 -0.05
N ILE A 380 -16.33 7.81 -0.45
CA ILE A 380 -16.76 6.76 0.48
C ILE A 380 -16.23 5.42 -0.01
N TRP A 381 -15.52 4.72 0.86
CA TRP A 381 -15.12 3.33 0.66
C TRP A 381 -15.61 2.47 1.82
N THR A 382 -16.21 1.33 1.53
CA THR A 382 -16.66 0.41 2.56
C THR A 382 -16.54 -1.02 2.08
N GLY A 383 -16.36 -1.95 3.00
CA GLY A 383 -16.21 -3.32 2.60
C GLY A 383 -15.90 -4.27 3.75
N LEU A 384 -15.47 -5.45 3.37
CA LEU A 384 -15.14 -6.50 4.31
C LEU A 384 -13.95 -7.34 3.84
N ARG A 385 -13.23 -7.90 4.79
CA ARG A 385 -12.24 -8.95 4.60
C ARG A 385 -12.64 -10.18 5.38
N ILE A 386 -12.49 -11.35 4.78
CA ILE A 386 -12.74 -12.65 5.43
C ILE A 386 -11.51 -13.52 5.26
N GLY A 387 -11.00 -14.09 6.35
CA GLY A 387 -9.79 -14.90 6.35
C GLY A 387 -8.52 -14.08 6.52
N ARG A 388 -7.40 -14.75 6.42
CA ARG A 388 -6.06 -14.17 6.56
C ARG A 388 -5.13 -14.71 5.48
N ALA A 389 -4.02 -14.02 5.23
CA ALA A 389 -2.99 -14.42 4.29
C ALA A 389 -1.61 -14.27 4.97
N ALA A 390 -1.34 -15.11 5.97
CA ALA A 390 -0.11 -15.06 6.77
C ALA A 390 0.70 -16.35 6.67
N ASN A 391 0.04 -17.51 6.77
CA ASN A 391 0.70 -18.81 6.78
C ASN A 391 0.38 -19.60 5.50
N LYS A 392 1.23 -20.56 5.14
CA LYS A 392 0.96 -21.47 4.03
C LYS A 392 -0.44 -22.10 4.16
N GLY A 393 -1.21 -22.03 3.06
CA GLY A 393 -2.58 -22.52 2.97
C GLY A 393 -3.65 -21.52 3.42
N ASP A 394 -3.28 -20.40 4.00
CA ASP A 394 -4.24 -19.34 4.34
C ASP A 394 -4.86 -18.74 3.07
N VAL A 395 -6.16 -18.40 3.18
CA VAL A 395 -6.95 -17.72 2.15
C VAL A 395 -7.54 -16.46 2.74
N ARG A 396 -7.51 -15.36 1.98
CA ARG A 396 -8.18 -14.10 2.32
C ARG A 396 -9.03 -13.64 1.15
N PHE A 397 -10.29 -13.38 1.41
CA PHE A 397 -11.21 -12.69 0.50
C PHE A 397 -11.38 -11.25 0.95
N THR A 398 -11.42 -10.33 0.00
CA THR A 398 -11.68 -8.89 0.23
C THR A 398 -12.74 -8.43 -0.75
N TYR A 399 -13.72 -7.69 -0.25
CA TYR A 399 -14.68 -6.94 -1.06
C TYR A 399 -14.68 -5.49 -0.62
N THR A 400 -14.64 -4.58 -1.57
CA THR A 400 -14.76 -3.13 -1.35
C THR A 400 -15.75 -2.55 -2.36
N TRP A 401 -16.71 -1.78 -1.86
CA TRP A 401 -17.45 -0.81 -2.65
C TRP A 401 -16.82 0.56 -2.42
N ALA A 402 -16.59 1.29 -3.52
CA ALA A 402 -15.92 2.58 -3.48
C ALA A 402 -16.64 3.58 -4.39
N ARG A 403 -16.78 4.80 -3.93
CA ARG A 403 -17.22 5.98 -4.67
C ARG A 403 -16.31 7.13 -4.28
N THR A 404 -15.66 7.75 -5.25
CA THR A 404 -14.78 8.90 -5.04
C THR A 404 -15.17 9.96 -6.04
N GLU A 405 -15.81 11.02 -5.59
CA GLU A 405 -16.22 12.15 -6.41
C GLU A 405 -15.00 12.96 -6.89
N THR A 406 -15.20 13.84 -7.87
CA THR A 406 -14.12 14.48 -8.62
C THR A 406 -13.14 15.25 -7.73
N ASP A 407 -13.64 16.04 -6.78
CA ASP A 407 -12.84 16.91 -5.92
C ASP A 407 -12.80 16.43 -4.45
N ALA A 408 -13.19 15.17 -4.22
CA ALA A 408 -13.20 14.58 -2.87
C ALA A 408 -11.82 14.53 -2.24
N VAL A 409 -10.78 14.21 -3.02
CA VAL A 409 -9.39 14.07 -2.58
C VAL A 409 -8.44 14.47 -3.71
N PRO A 410 -7.17 14.83 -3.41
CA PRO A 410 -6.16 15.00 -4.46
C PRO A 410 -5.89 13.68 -5.17
N SER A 411 -6.32 13.55 -6.42
CA SER A 411 -6.26 12.30 -7.18
C SER A 411 -4.84 11.79 -7.41
N VAL A 412 -3.84 12.67 -7.35
CA VAL A 412 -2.42 12.33 -7.50
C VAL A 412 -1.86 11.52 -6.34
N PHE A 413 -2.54 11.50 -5.19
CA PHE A 413 -2.13 10.77 -3.98
C PHE A 413 -3.03 9.56 -3.68
N SER A 414 -4.21 9.47 -4.33
CA SER A 414 -5.18 8.40 -4.10
C SER A 414 -4.90 7.16 -4.95
N TYR A 415 -5.66 6.10 -4.72
CA TYR A 415 -5.48 4.77 -5.31
C TYR A 415 -5.24 4.76 -6.83
N SER A 416 -4.04 4.36 -7.25
CA SER A 416 -3.61 4.35 -8.65
C SER A 416 -4.30 3.31 -9.52
N ASP A 417 -4.81 2.25 -8.92
CA ASP A 417 -5.46 1.14 -9.63
C ASP A 417 -6.96 1.34 -9.82
N PHE A 418 -7.56 2.41 -9.23
CA PHE A 418 -8.96 2.77 -9.34
C PHE A 418 -9.19 3.73 -10.50
N GLY A 419 -9.87 3.25 -11.51
CA GLY A 419 -10.12 4.05 -12.71
C GLY A 419 -8.98 4.00 -13.74
N ARG A 420 -9.07 4.89 -14.72
CA ARG A 420 -8.20 4.86 -15.90
C ARG A 420 -7.00 5.78 -15.80
N ASN A 421 -7.17 6.93 -15.15
CA ASN A 421 -6.17 7.99 -15.10
C ASN A 421 -6.08 8.63 -13.72
N GLY A 422 -6.51 7.95 -12.66
CA GLY A 422 -6.49 8.49 -11.31
C GLY A 422 -7.68 8.01 -10.48
N GLY A 423 -7.69 8.34 -9.19
CA GLY A 423 -8.59 7.80 -8.19
C GLY A 423 -9.91 8.53 -8.01
N THR A 424 -10.25 9.59 -8.79
CA THR A 424 -11.47 10.40 -8.59
C THR A 424 -12.41 10.39 -9.78
N ASN A 425 -13.65 10.85 -9.59
CA ASN A 425 -14.78 10.76 -10.52
C ASN A 425 -15.13 9.31 -10.89
N VAL A 426 -15.02 8.41 -9.95
CA VAL A 426 -15.19 6.97 -10.17
C VAL A 426 -15.93 6.30 -9.03
N MET A 427 -16.70 5.28 -9.39
CA MET A 427 -17.35 4.38 -8.44
C MET A 427 -17.26 2.94 -8.91
N GLY A 428 -17.21 2.00 -7.99
CA GLY A 428 -17.13 0.61 -8.41
C GLY A 428 -16.95 -0.39 -7.27
N HIS A 429 -16.60 -1.61 -7.68
CA HIS A 429 -16.43 -2.75 -6.80
C HIS A 429 -15.04 -3.35 -6.98
N PHE A 430 -14.39 -3.69 -5.89
CA PHE A 430 -13.15 -4.46 -5.88
C PHE A 430 -13.38 -5.81 -5.24
N LEU A 431 -12.90 -6.84 -5.90
CA LEU A 431 -12.91 -8.22 -5.43
C LEU A 431 -11.46 -8.68 -5.35
N GLY A 432 -11.03 -9.16 -4.20
CA GLY A 432 -9.69 -9.70 -3.98
C GLY A 432 -9.74 -11.10 -3.42
N LEU A 433 -8.91 -11.98 -3.95
CA LEU A 433 -8.67 -13.32 -3.40
C LEU A 433 -7.16 -13.51 -3.29
N GLU A 434 -6.69 -13.87 -2.11
CA GLU A 434 -5.28 -14.15 -1.83
C GLU A 434 -5.13 -15.55 -1.28
N TYR A 435 -4.08 -16.24 -1.73
CA TYR A 435 -3.72 -17.59 -1.28
C TYR A 435 -2.21 -17.67 -1.00
N VAL A 436 -1.84 -18.05 0.21
CA VAL A 436 -0.43 -18.27 0.58
C VAL A 436 -0.02 -19.66 0.10
N LEU A 437 0.61 -19.73 -1.05
CA LEU A 437 1.04 -20.98 -1.68
C LEU A 437 2.19 -21.65 -0.92
N LEU A 438 3.20 -20.85 -0.57
CA LEU A 438 4.37 -21.27 0.19
C LEU A 438 4.65 -20.19 1.27
N PRO A 439 5.44 -20.50 2.32
CA PRO A 439 5.91 -19.46 3.21
C PRO A 439 6.51 -18.30 2.42
N ARG A 440 5.99 -17.07 2.65
CA ARG A 440 6.40 -15.83 1.97
C ARG A 440 6.03 -15.73 0.47
N LEU A 441 5.37 -16.71 -0.14
CA LEU A 441 4.87 -16.64 -1.52
C LEU A 441 3.34 -16.61 -1.51
N THR A 442 2.78 -15.47 -1.90
CA THR A 442 1.33 -15.27 -2.01
C THR A 442 0.93 -15.08 -3.47
N LEU A 443 -0.10 -15.81 -3.87
CA LEU A 443 -0.81 -15.60 -5.13
C LEU A 443 -2.04 -14.75 -4.86
N SER A 444 -2.35 -13.81 -5.74
CA SER A 444 -3.58 -13.03 -5.62
C SER A 444 -4.26 -12.77 -6.96
N LEU A 445 -5.57 -12.73 -6.90
CA LEU A 445 -6.45 -12.25 -7.95
C LEU A 445 -7.17 -11.03 -7.44
N LYS A 446 -7.15 -9.92 -8.20
CA LYS A 446 -7.94 -8.72 -7.94
C LYS A 446 -8.73 -8.38 -9.19
N GLU A 447 -10.01 -8.08 -9.01
CA GLU A 447 -10.91 -7.59 -10.07
C GLU A 447 -11.50 -6.26 -9.65
N HIS A 448 -11.37 -5.27 -10.52
CA HIS A 448 -11.94 -3.94 -10.34
C HIS A 448 -13.01 -3.72 -11.40
N LEU A 449 -14.23 -3.46 -10.97
CA LEU A 449 -15.37 -3.14 -11.84
C LEU A 449 -15.73 -1.67 -11.60
N VAL A 450 -15.40 -0.79 -12.54
CA VAL A 450 -15.39 0.66 -12.33
C VAL A 450 -16.19 1.40 -13.40
N ASN A 451 -16.96 2.40 -12.95
CA ASN A 451 -17.70 3.35 -13.81
C ASN A 451 -17.30 4.79 -13.45
N PHE A 452 -17.47 5.72 -14.38
CA PHE A 452 -17.48 7.14 -14.03
C PHE A 452 -18.75 7.48 -13.24
N ILE A 453 -18.63 8.38 -12.27
CA ILE A 453 -19.78 9.02 -11.61
C ILE A 453 -20.39 9.98 -12.63
N ASP A 454 -19.61 10.97 -13.07
CA ASP A 454 -19.98 11.91 -14.11
C ASP A 454 -19.21 11.58 -15.38
N ARG A 455 -19.97 11.21 -16.41
CA ARG A 455 -19.37 10.81 -17.68
C ARG A 455 -18.79 12.04 -18.39
N PRO A 456 -17.47 12.06 -18.66
CA PRO A 456 -16.87 13.13 -19.46
C PRO A 456 -17.46 13.21 -20.87
N VAL A 457 -17.56 14.43 -21.42
CA VAL A 457 -18.09 14.65 -22.77
C VAL A 457 -17.27 13.88 -23.80
N GLY A 458 -17.93 13.16 -24.68
CA GLY A 458 -17.29 12.35 -25.73
C GLY A 458 -16.85 10.95 -25.27
N PHE A 459 -17.12 10.59 -24.01
CA PHE A 459 -16.78 9.27 -23.48
C PHE A 459 -18.02 8.38 -23.38
N HIS A 460 -17.84 7.08 -23.58
CA HIS A 460 -18.81 6.08 -23.17
C HIS A 460 -18.60 5.76 -21.69
N ASN A 461 -19.62 5.24 -21.02
CA ASN A 461 -19.49 4.79 -19.62
C ASN A 461 -19.82 3.30 -19.46
N PRO A 462 -19.17 2.41 -20.21
CA PRO A 462 -19.27 0.98 -19.90
C PRO A 462 -18.55 0.70 -18.58
N THR A 463 -18.99 -0.32 -17.86
CA THR A 463 -18.24 -0.82 -16.71
C THR A 463 -16.87 -1.30 -17.17
N GLN A 464 -15.83 -0.66 -16.70
CA GLN A 464 -14.47 -1.10 -16.93
C GLN A 464 -14.15 -2.25 -16.00
N SER A 465 -13.62 -3.34 -16.56
CA SER A 465 -13.03 -4.44 -15.81
C SER A 465 -11.51 -4.34 -15.86
N ARG A 466 -10.87 -4.41 -14.70
CA ARG A 466 -9.40 -4.51 -14.58
C ARG A 466 -9.05 -5.71 -13.74
N LEU A 467 -8.59 -6.77 -14.41
CA LEU A 467 -8.13 -7.99 -13.77
C LEU A 467 -6.62 -7.92 -13.48
N GLN A 468 -6.24 -8.28 -12.27
CA GLN A 468 -4.83 -8.41 -11.86
C GLN A 468 -4.58 -9.79 -11.26
N LEU A 469 -3.60 -10.50 -11.80
CA LEU A 469 -3.08 -11.74 -11.23
C LEU A 469 -1.65 -11.49 -10.75
N ASN A 470 -1.39 -11.75 -9.46
CA ASN A 470 -0.09 -11.45 -8.87
C ASN A 470 0.52 -12.71 -8.24
N ALA A 471 1.83 -12.81 -8.34
CA ALA A 471 2.67 -13.65 -7.49
C ALA A 471 3.63 -12.73 -6.72
N VAL A 472 3.59 -12.76 -5.39
CA VAL A 472 4.38 -11.90 -4.51
C VAL A 472 5.24 -12.76 -3.61
N LEU A 473 6.56 -12.63 -3.75
CA LEU A 473 7.55 -13.21 -2.85
C LEU A 473 8.04 -12.12 -1.88
N ALA A 474 7.75 -12.26 -0.60
CA ALA A 474 8.24 -11.37 0.46
C ALA A 474 9.46 -12.00 1.16
N PHE A 475 10.40 -11.19 1.67
CA PHE A 475 11.58 -11.65 2.41
C PHE A 475 12.01 -10.66 3.50
#